data_7388cb79ca561c7690d5d11703fb5d70
#
_entry.id   7388cb79ca561c7690d5d11703fb5d70
#
_cell.length_a   1.000
_cell.length_b   1.000
_cell.length_c   1.000
_cell.angle_alpha   90.00
_cell.angle_beta   90.00
_cell.angle_gamma   90.00
#
_symmetry.space_group_name_H-M   'P 1'
#
loop_
_entity.id
_entity.type
_entity.pdbx_description
1 polymer ?
#
loop_
_entity_poly.entity_id
_entity_poly.type
_entity_poly.pdbx_seq_one_letter_code
_entity_poly.pdbx_strand_id
1 'polypeptide(L)'
;DSGSTETTKDVFLESAYFHPTWVRKTARRHGLNTDASFRFERGVDPNATLYCLKLAALMVKELAGGTISSDIKDVCAAPARDFRVELSYGKVHALIGKEIPAETIKSIVTSLEMKIVGETAEGLTLDVPPYRVDVQRDCDVIEDILRIYGYNNVEIPTALKSSLTTKGECDKSNRLQNLVAEQLVGCGFNEILNNSLTRAAYYDGLESYPAKNLVMLMNPLSADLNAMRQTLLFGGLESIAHNANRKNADLKFFEFGNCYYFNEEKRNPEKALAPYSEDYHLGLWITGKRVSNSWAHQDEDSSVYELKAYVENIFARLGLQMHDLVVGNLTDDIYAAALSVQTRGGKRLATFGVVMRKLLKAFDIDNEVYYADLNWKELMKAIRNVKVNYTCLLYTSPSPRDRQKS
;
A
#
# COMPACT_ATOMS: atom_id res chain seq x y z
N ASP A 1 27.90 10.50 37.41
CA ASP A 1 27.41 11.87 37.21
C ASP A 1 28.55 12.79 36.83
N SER A 2 28.68 13.11 35.53
CA SER A 2 29.72 13.97 34.95
C SER A 2 29.15 15.32 34.47
N GLY A 3 27.94 15.67 34.90
CA GLY A 3 27.29 16.93 34.53
C GLY A 3 27.94 18.13 35.21
N SER A 4 27.89 19.29 34.57
CA SER A 4 28.35 20.57 35.11
C SER A 4 27.44 21.00 36.27
N THR A 5 28.04 21.55 37.34
CA THR A 5 27.38 22.10 38.53
C THR A 5 27.87 23.52 38.78
N GLU A 6 27.28 24.24 39.73
CA GLU A 6 27.71 25.59 40.12
C GLU A 6 29.16 25.65 40.66
N THR A 7 29.70 24.50 41.08
CA THR A 7 31.06 24.39 41.61
C THR A 7 32.07 23.89 40.58
N THR A 8 31.64 23.60 39.34
CA THR A 8 32.52 23.11 38.27
C THR A 8 33.52 24.17 37.85
N LYS A 9 34.82 23.86 37.93
CA LYS A 9 35.90 24.75 37.51
C LYS A 9 36.61 24.29 36.24
N ASP A 10 36.68 22.98 36.01
CA ASP A 10 37.34 22.37 34.86
C ASP A 10 36.33 21.62 34.02
N VAL A 11 36.43 21.79 32.69
CA VAL A 11 35.50 21.21 31.71
C VAL A 11 36.33 20.45 30.67
N PHE A 12 35.89 19.23 30.36
CA PHE A 12 36.42 18.50 29.22
C PHE A 12 35.41 18.53 28.08
N LEU A 13 35.87 19.03 26.92
CA LEU A 13 35.05 19.09 25.72
C LEU A 13 35.33 17.91 24.80
N GLU A 14 34.29 17.19 24.40
CA GLU A 14 34.33 16.13 23.40
C GLU A 14 33.50 16.56 22.18
N SER A 15 34.11 16.42 20.99
CA SER A 15 33.38 16.54 19.72
C SER A 15 33.73 15.33 18.88
N ALA A 16 32.71 14.53 18.56
CA ALA A 16 32.90 13.22 17.95
C ALA A 16 31.99 12.98 16.75
N TYR A 17 32.43 12.07 15.88
CA TYR A 17 31.63 11.45 14.83
C TYR A 17 31.40 9.99 15.20
N PHE A 18 30.13 9.54 15.10
CA PHE A 18 29.75 8.15 15.34
C PHE A 18 29.05 7.59 14.11
N HIS A 19 29.27 6.31 13.86
CA HIS A 19 28.63 5.63 12.73
C HIS A 19 27.10 5.56 12.93
N PRO A 20 26.30 6.13 12.01
CA PRO A 20 24.85 6.32 12.17
C PRO A 20 24.06 5.06 12.52
N THR A 21 24.38 3.95 11.83
CA THR A 21 23.69 2.68 12.06
C THR A 21 23.89 2.15 13.48
N TRP A 22 25.10 2.28 14.05
CA TRP A 22 25.38 1.83 15.40
C TRP A 22 24.69 2.69 16.44
N VAL A 23 24.67 3.99 16.26
CA VAL A 23 23.94 4.90 17.16
C VAL A 23 22.45 4.54 17.17
N ARG A 24 21.83 4.37 16.00
CA ARG A 24 20.42 3.95 15.89
C ARG A 24 20.14 2.64 16.63
N LYS A 25 20.96 1.62 16.40
CA LYS A 25 20.80 0.31 17.06
C LYS A 25 20.95 0.42 18.57
N THR A 26 21.95 1.19 19.03
CA THR A 26 22.24 1.38 20.46
C THR A 26 21.13 2.17 21.15
N ALA A 27 20.71 3.29 20.56
CA ALA A 27 19.62 4.11 21.10
C ALA A 27 18.32 3.30 21.27
N ARG A 28 17.95 2.52 20.25
CA ARG A 28 16.77 1.64 20.32
C ARG A 28 16.93 0.54 21.37
N ARG A 29 18.11 -0.10 21.45
CA ARG A 29 18.38 -1.18 22.40
C ARG A 29 18.28 -0.72 23.85
N HIS A 30 18.69 0.51 24.14
CA HIS A 30 18.71 1.07 25.48
C HIS A 30 17.50 1.99 25.78
N GLY A 31 16.62 2.22 24.79
CA GLY A 31 15.46 3.12 24.94
C GLY A 31 15.86 4.59 25.15
N LEU A 32 17.05 5.00 24.68
CA LEU A 32 17.62 6.33 24.85
C LEU A 32 17.40 7.18 23.58
N ASN A 33 16.29 7.91 23.54
CA ASN A 33 15.99 8.85 22.45
C ASN A 33 16.36 10.26 22.91
N THR A 34 17.57 10.69 22.57
CA THR A 34 18.09 12.04 22.87
C THR A 34 18.28 12.82 21.57
N ASP A 35 18.36 14.16 21.67
CA ASP A 35 18.69 15.02 20.52
C ASP A 35 20.01 14.63 19.87
N ALA A 36 20.99 14.22 20.68
CA ALA A 36 22.27 13.74 20.18
C ALA A 36 22.10 12.45 19.38
N SER A 37 21.39 11.45 19.91
CA SER A 37 21.15 10.20 19.17
C SER A 37 20.39 10.43 17.88
N PHE A 38 19.39 11.34 17.88
CA PHE A 38 18.63 11.73 16.71
C PHE A 38 19.49 12.36 15.59
N ARG A 39 20.47 13.20 15.97
CA ARG A 39 21.40 13.82 15.00
C ARG A 39 22.41 12.82 14.46
N PHE A 40 23.05 12.09 15.35
CA PHE A 40 24.08 11.11 14.94
C PHE A 40 23.52 9.96 14.10
N GLU A 41 22.29 9.49 14.39
CA GLU A 41 21.69 8.38 13.62
C GLU A 41 21.34 8.78 12.17
N ARG A 42 21.21 10.07 11.87
CA ARG A 42 20.98 10.59 10.52
C ARG A 42 22.25 10.93 9.76
N GLY A 43 23.37 10.93 10.46
CA GLY A 43 24.66 11.34 9.94
C GLY A 43 24.93 12.82 10.20
N VAL A 44 26.16 13.09 10.64
CA VAL A 44 26.70 14.44 10.85
C VAL A 44 27.96 14.57 10.00
N ASP A 45 28.44 15.82 9.78
CA ASP A 45 29.68 16.05 9.06
C ASP A 45 30.88 15.52 9.86
N PRO A 46 31.57 14.47 9.39
CA PRO A 46 32.74 13.94 10.07
C PRO A 46 33.93 14.93 10.08
N ASN A 47 33.98 15.91 9.16
CA ASN A 47 35.02 16.90 9.06
C ASN A 47 34.79 18.11 9.97
N ALA A 48 33.56 18.27 10.50
CA ALA A 48 33.22 19.41 11.36
C ALA A 48 33.65 19.23 12.82
N THR A 49 34.06 18.04 13.25
CA THR A 49 34.37 17.73 14.65
C THR A 49 35.39 18.68 15.26
N LEU A 50 36.50 18.88 14.57
CA LEU A 50 37.58 19.77 15.04
C LEU A 50 37.15 21.24 15.05
N TYR A 51 36.44 21.68 14.04
CA TYR A 51 35.87 23.02 13.95
C TYR A 51 34.90 23.30 15.11
N CYS A 52 33.96 22.42 15.32
CA CYS A 52 32.96 22.54 16.39
C CYS A 52 33.60 22.53 17.78
N LEU A 53 34.64 21.69 17.99
CA LEU A 53 35.40 21.69 19.24
C LEU A 53 36.07 23.02 19.53
N LYS A 54 36.77 23.61 18.53
CA LYS A 54 37.43 24.91 18.64
C LYS A 54 36.41 26.02 18.91
N LEU A 55 35.29 26.01 18.18
CA LEU A 55 34.21 26.99 18.37
C LEU A 55 33.62 26.91 19.77
N ALA A 56 33.30 25.69 20.26
CA ALA A 56 32.79 25.48 21.63
C ALA A 56 33.80 25.96 22.70
N ALA A 57 35.10 25.66 22.54
CA ALA A 57 36.12 26.12 23.46
C ALA A 57 36.25 27.65 23.50
N LEU A 58 36.16 28.32 22.33
CA LEU A 58 36.17 29.78 22.28
C LEU A 58 34.91 30.38 22.91
N MET A 59 33.74 29.79 22.69
CA MET A 59 32.48 30.25 23.32
C MET A 59 32.54 30.11 24.85
N VAL A 60 33.06 28.98 25.37
CA VAL A 60 33.24 28.78 26.82
C VAL A 60 34.20 29.85 27.36
N LYS A 61 35.31 30.10 26.68
CA LYS A 61 36.27 31.13 27.08
C LYS A 61 35.64 32.55 27.12
N GLU A 62 34.83 32.87 26.15
CA GLU A 62 34.16 34.18 26.02
C GLU A 62 33.09 34.38 27.11
N LEU A 63 32.23 33.36 27.30
CA LEU A 63 31.08 33.46 28.16
C LEU A 63 31.39 33.16 29.64
N ALA A 64 32.31 32.23 29.92
CA ALA A 64 32.67 31.83 31.27
C ALA A 64 34.02 32.36 31.77
N GLY A 65 34.80 33.03 30.95
CA GLY A 65 36.09 33.66 31.31
C GLY A 65 37.20 32.65 31.58
N GLY A 66 37.07 31.39 31.10
CA GLY A 66 38.04 30.34 31.32
C GLY A 66 39.32 30.48 30.45
N THR A 67 40.30 29.61 30.74
CA THR A 67 41.54 29.47 29.93
C THR A 67 41.64 28.06 29.36
N ILE A 68 42.14 27.96 28.13
CA ILE A 68 42.41 26.63 27.52
C ILE A 68 43.73 26.12 28.13
N SER A 69 43.63 24.96 28.83
CA SER A 69 44.73 24.39 29.65
C SER A 69 45.53 23.30 28.93
N SER A 70 45.06 22.81 27.76
CA SER A 70 45.75 21.71 27.04
C SER A 70 45.61 21.88 25.53
N ASP A 71 46.48 21.23 24.79
CA ASP A 71 46.38 21.11 23.35
C ASP A 71 45.19 20.19 22.98
N ILE A 72 44.72 20.37 21.75
CA ILE A 72 43.65 19.51 21.18
C ILE A 72 44.23 18.14 20.87
N LYS A 73 43.54 17.12 21.32
CA LYS A 73 43.85 15.74 20.94
C LYS A 73 42.83 15.29 19.89
N ASP A 74 43.28 15.22 18.64
CA ASP A 74 42.46 14.69 17.53
C ASP A 74 42.85 13.24 17.23
N VAL A 75 41.89 12.33 17.23
CA VAL A 75 42.09 10.91 16.93
C VAL A 75 41.08 10.49 15.88
N CYS A 76 41.56 10.31 14.67
CA CYS A 76 40.75 9.86 13.54
C CYS A 76 41.28 8.53 13.00
N ALA A 77 40.51 7.48 13.07
CA ALA A 77 40.89 6.14 12.60
C ALA A 77 40.94 6.08 11.05
N ALA A 78 40.01 6.76 10.37
CA ALA A 78 39.98 6.85 8.92
C ALA A 78 39.42 8.21 8.51
N PRO A 79 40.19 9.04 7.73
CA PRO A 79 39.68 10.32 7.24
C PRO A 79 38.44 10.12 6.38
N ALA A 80 37.46 10.97 6.56
CA ALA A 80 36.29 11.00 5.70
C ALA A 80 36.69 11.38 4.28
N ARG A 81 36.10 10.71 3.30
CA ARG A 81 36.32 10.95 1.88
C ARG A 81 35.04 11.46 1.25
N ASP A 82 35.20 12.36 0.28
CA ASP A 82 34.09 12.80 -0.56
C ASP A 82 33.54 11.62 -1.36
N PHE A 83 32.24 11.63 -1.64
CA PHE A 83 31.61 10.63 -2.49
C PHE A 83 31.82 11.00 -3.95
N ARG A 84 32.44 10.09 -4.72
CA ARG A 84 32.64 10.32 -6.15
C ARG A 84 31.44 9.90 -6.96
N VAL A 85 30.88 10.84 -7.73
CA VAL A 85 29.69 10.65 -8.56
C VAL A 85 29.99 11.04 -10.00
N GLU A 86 29.71 10.12 -10.92
CA GLU A 86 29.74 10.37 -12.36
C GLU A 86 28.35 10.85 -12.82
N LEU A 87 28.26 12.07 -13.34
CA LEU A 87 27.02 12.70 -13.77
C LEU A 87 27.00 12.87 -15.29
N SER A 88 26.12 12.18 -16.00
CA SER A 88 25.91 12.36 -17.43
C SER A 88 24.85 13.40 -17.73
N TYR A 89 25.14 14.39 -18.61
CA TYR A 89 24.15 15.38 -19.06
C TYR A 89 22.95 14.74 -19.73
N GLY A 90 23.17 13.69 -20.55
CA GLY A 90 22.09 12.95 -21.18
C GLY A 90 21.15 12.30 -20.18
N LYS A 91 21.67 11.76 -19.05
CA LYS A 91 20.85 11.20 -17.98
C LYS A 91 20.09 12.28 -17.21
N VAL A 92 20.71 13.44 -16.96
CA VAL A 92 20.03 14.61 -16.36
C VAL A 92 18.81 14.99 -17.20
N HIS A 93 19.01 15.19 -18.50
CA HIS A 93 17.93 15.59 -19.42
C HIS A 93 16.84 14.52 -19.54
N ALA A 94 17.21 13.25 -19.59
CA ALA A 94 16.26 12.15 -19.69
C ALA A 94 15.39 11.98 -18.44
N LEU A 95 15.97 12.14 -17.24
CA LEU A 95 15.24 12.02 -15.98
C LEU A 95 14.37 13.25 -15.68
N ILE A 96 14.88 14.46 -15.95
CA ILE A 96 14.15 15.71 -15.73
C ILE A 96 13.08 15.93 -16.82
N GLY A 97 13.32 15.43 -18.05
CA GLY A 97 12.43 15.65 -19.18
C GLY A 97 12.62 17.01 -19.86
N LYS A 98 13.67 17.74 -19.52
CA LYS A 98 14.03 19.04 -20.09
C LYS A 98 15.53 19.17 -20.25
N GLU A 99 16.00 19.79 -21.31
CA GLU A 99 17.40 20.18 -21.46
C GLU A 99 17.71 21.37 -20.58
N ILE A 100 18.71 21.22 -19.71
CA ILE A 100 19.25 22.26 -18.85
C ILE A 100 20.67 22.56 -19.35
N PRO A 101 21.04 23.83 -19.60
CA PRO A 101 22.39 24.18 -20.04
C PRO A 101 23.47 23.68 -19.06
N ALA A 102 24.59 23.15 -19.60
CA ALA A 102 25.67 22.60 -18.78
C ALA A 102 26.22 23.64 -17.76
N GLU A 103 26.27 24.90 -18.14
CA GLU A 103 26.72 25.97 -17.23
C GLU A 103 25.77 26.16 -16.05
N THR A 104 24.45 26.01 -16.29
CA THR A 104 23.45 26.04 -15.20
C THR A 104 23.64 24.86 -14.26
N ILE A 105 23.84 23.65 -14.81
CA ILE A 105 24.12 22.45 -14.00
C ILE A 105 25.37 22.65 -13.16
N LYS A 106 26.48 23.14 -13.75
CA LYS A 106 27.72 23.43 -13.04
C LYS A 106 27.52 24.45 -11.92
N SER A 107 26.81 25.54 -12.20
CA SER A 107 26.47 26.55 -11.19
C SER A 107 25.69 25.96 -10.01
N ILE A 108 24.70 25.11 -10.29
CA ILE A 108 23.89 24.47 -9.25
C ILE A 108 24.74 23.52 -8.39
N VAL A 109 25.49 22.60 -8.99
CA VAL A 109 26.28 21.63 -8.21
C VAL A 109 27.36 22.33 -7.39
N THR A 110 27.95 23.40 -7.92
CA THR A 110 28.96 24.21 -7.19
C THR A 110 28.29 24.96 -6.02
N SER A 111 27.08 25.49 -6.20
CA SER A 111 26.35 26.17 -5.12
C SER A 111 25.96 25.22 -3.98
N LEU A 112 25.92 23.92 -4.24
CA LEU A 112 25.70 22.86 -3.29
C LEU A 112 26.99 22.27 -2.70
N GLU A 113 28.11 22.97 -2.89
CA GLU A 113 29.44 22.61 -2.40
C GLU A 113 30.02 21.32 -2.99
N MET A 114 29.43 20.82 -4.10
CA MET A 114 29.99 19.69 -4.85
C MET A 114 31.18 20.20 -5.70
N LYS A 115 32.31 19.51 -5.61
CA LYS A 115 33.53 19.90 -6.38
C LYS A 115 33.52 19.20 -7.72
N ILE A 116 33.66 19.95 -8.80
CA ILE A 116 33.88 19.41 -10.14
C ILE A 116 35.35 19.01 -10.25
N VAL A 117 35.64 17.71 -10.30
CA VAL A 117 37.03 17.18 -10.39
C VAL A 117 37.35 16.66 -11.79
N GLY A 118 36.35 16.51 -12.64
CA GLY A 118 36.51 16.17 -14.05
C GLY A 118 35.36 16.70 -14.87
N GLU A 119 35.66 17.12 -16.10
CA GLU A 119 34.66 17.59 -17.06
C GLU A 119 34.92 16.96 -18.42
N THR A 120 33.86 16.50 -19.08
CA THR A 120 33.85 15.99 -20.43
C THR A 120 32.72 16.63 -21.22
N ALA A 121 32.70 16.46 -22.53
CA ALA A 121 31.56 16.88 -23.35
C ALA A 121 30.23 16.21 -22.98
N GLU A 122 30.27 15.04 -22.32
CA GLU A 122 29.10 14.22 -22.01
C GLU A 122 28.65 14.33 -20.54
N GLY A 123 29.51 14.92 -19.67
CA GLY A 123 29.14 14.98 -18.24
C GLY A 123 30.27 15.46 -17.33
N LEU A 124 30.02 15.33 -16.02
CA LEU A 124 30.87 15.79 -14.93
C LEU A 124 31.24 14.62 -14.01
N THR A 125 32.46 14.67 -13.46
CA THR A 125 32.87 13.89 -12.30
C THR A 125 32.84 14.81 -11.09
N LEU A 126 32.03 14.47 -10.08
CA LEU A 126 31.80 15.27 -8.89
C LEU A 126 32.38 14.59 -7.65
N ASP A 127 32.98 15.36 -6.76
CA ASP A 127 33.26 14.97 -5.38
C ASP A 127 32.24 15.67 -4.50
N VAL A 128 31.34 14.86 -3.91
CA VAL A 128 30.25 15.30 -3.04
C VAL A 128 30.73 15.26 -1.59
N PRO A 129 30.59 16.34 -0.81
CA PRO A 129 31.09 16.38 0.56
C PRO A 129 30.38 15.33 1.46
N PRO A 130 31.11 14.73 2.44
CA PRO A 130 30.62 13.59 3.22
C PRO A 130 29.49 13.93 4.19
N TYR A 131 29.19 15.21 4.46
CA TYR A 131 28.02 15.59 5.23
C TYR A 131 26.70 15.41 4.44
N ARG A 132 26.77 15.31 3.10
CA ARG A 132 25.65 14.97 2.23
C ARG A 132 25.52 13.45 2.16
N VAL A 133 25.13 12.82 3.28
CA VAL A 133 25.02 11.36 3.41
C VAL A 133 23.98 10.73 2.50
N ASP A 134 23.04 11.51 2.02
CA ASP A 134 21.94 11.16 1.12
C ASP A 134 22.32 11.20 -0.37
N VAL A 135 23.40 11.91 -0.73
CA VAL A 135 23.79 12.16 -2.12
C VAL A 135 25.01 11.33 -2.50
N GLN A 136 24.79 10.10 -2.92
CA GLN A 136 25.87 9.15 -3.25
C GLN A 136 25.79 8.62 -4.70
N ARG A 137 24.69 8.89 -5.40
CA ARG A 137 24.42 8.41 -6.76
C ARG A 137 24.10 9.58 -7.68
N ASP A 138 24.21 9.36 -8.96
CA ASP A 138 23.87 10.35 -9.98
C ASP A 138 22.39 10.81 -9.91
N CYS A 139 21.46 9.90 -9.61
CA CYS A 139 20.04 10.27 -9.46
C CYS A 139 19.82 11.21 -8.27
N ASP A 140 20.59 11.08 -7.20
CA ASP A 140 20.49 11.95 -6.02
C ASP A 140 20.97 13.38 -6.37
N VAL A 141 22.07 13.48 -7.18
CA VAL A 141 22.54 14.77 -7.71
C VAL A 141 21.51 15.37 -8.67
N ILE A 142 20.89 14.56 -9.52
CA ILE A 142 19.86 15.04 -10.46
C ILE A 142 18.62 15.56 -9.71
N GLU A 143 18.23 14.93 -8.62
CA GLU A 143 17.16 15.42 -7.75
C GLU A 143 17.49 16.81 -7.20
N ASP A 144 18.71 17.00 -6.70
CA ASP A 144 19.17 18.32 -6.21
C ASP A 144 19.22 19.38 -7.32
N ILE A 145 19.70 19.01 -8.51
CA ILE A 145 19.68 19.90 -9.67
C ILE A 145 18.24 20.34 -9.98
N LEU A 146 17.30 19.43 -10.04
CA LEU A 146 15.89 19.73 -10.31
C LEU A 146 15.27 20.58 -9.22
N ARG A 147 15.60 20.32 -7.96
CA ARG A 147 15.12 21.12 -6.81
C ARG A 147 15.56 22.57 -6.87
N ILE A 148 16.83 22.83 -7.21
CA ILE A 148 17.37 24.20 -7.32
C ILE A 148 16.91 24.87 -8.61
N TYR A 149 16.88 24.12 -9.73
CA TYR A 149 16.36 24.61 -11.00
C TYR A 149 14.88 25.02 -10.90
N GLY A 150 14.11 24.27 -10.10
CA GLY A 150 12.69 24.46 -9.82
C GLY A 150 11.79 23.55 -10.67
N TYR A 151 10.95 22.80 -10.00
CA TYR A 151 9.99 21.86 -10.62
C TYR A 151 9.02 22.56 -11.58
N ASN A 152 8.61 23.80 -11.25
CA ASN A 152 7.68 24.57 -12.08
C ASN A 152 8.29 25.06 -13.41
N ASN A 153 9.61 25.01 -13.54
CA ASN A 153 10.32 25.36 -14.77
C ASN A 153 10.38 24.21 -15.78
N VAL A 154 9.89 23.02 -15.39
CA VAL A 154 9.77 21.85 -16.27
C VAL A 154 8.36 21.82 -16.85
N GLU A 155 8.29 21.89 -18.17
CA GLU A 155 7.00 21.91 -18.89
C GLU A 155 6.33 20.54 -18.84
N ILE A 156 5.05 20.51 -18.50
CA ILE A 156 4.23 19.30 -18.58
C ILE A 156 3.82 19.09 -20.03
N PRO A 157 4.22 17.99 -20.68
CA PRO A 157 3.85 17.73 -22.07
C PRO A 157 2.33 17.59 -22.20
N THR A 158 1.75 18.21 -23.20
CA THR A 158 0.30 18.13 -23.49
C THR A 158 -0.12 16.76 -24.06
N ALA A 159 0.83 15.96 -24.50
CA ALA A 159 0.58 14.63 -25.07
C ALA A 159 1.66 13.64 -24.67
N LEU A 160 1.22 12.48 -24.21
CA LEU A 160 2.10 11.31 -23.98
C LEU A 160 2.09 10.45 -25.25
N LYS A 161 3.27 10.27 -25.89
CA LYS A 161 3.43 9.30 -26.97
C LYS A 161 3.83 7.96 -26.40
N SER A 162 2.93 6.99 -26.44
CA SER A 162 3.19 5.62 -26.05
C SER A 162 2.76 4.65 -27.14
N SER A 163 3.56 3.64 -27.43
CA SER A 163 3.17 2.52 -28.30
C SER A 163 2.54 1.42 -27.44
N LEU A 164 1.21 1.38 -27.38
CA LEU A 164 0.49 0.30 -26.73
C LEU A 164 0.31 -0.85 -27.74
N THR A 165 1.26 -1.80 -27.75
CA THR A 165 1.29 -2.86 -28.75
C THR A 165 0.52 -4.12 -28.33
N THR A 166 0.31 -4.36 -27.04
CA THR A 166 -0.35 -5.57 -26.56
C THR A 166 -1.25 -5.28 -25.35
N LYS A 167 -2.42 -5.94 -25.31
CA LYS A 167 -3.26 -6.00 -24.12
C LYS A 167 -2.82 -7.19 -23.28
N GLY A 168 -2.35 -6.93 -22.07
CA GLY A 168 -1.92 -7.95 -21.11
C GLY A 168 -3.10 -8.67 -20.44
N GLU A 169 -2.81 -9.73 -19.70
CA GLU A 169 -3.80 -10.42 -18.88
C GLU A 169 -4.37 -9.50 -17.77
N CYS A 170 -3.54 -8.59 -17.25
CA CYS A 170 -3.96 -7.58 -16.28
C CYS A 170 -5.04 -6.66 -16.86
N ASP A 171 -4.92 -6.22 -18.13
CA ASP A 171 -5.92 -5.35 -18.75
C ASP A 171 -7.28 -6.04 -18.87
N LYS A 172 -7.27 -7.34 -19.15
CA LYS A 172 -8.49 -8.14 -19.19
C LYS A 172 -9.13 -8.26 -17.82
N SER A 173 -8.34 -8.53 -16.79
CA SER A 173 -8.80 -8.63 -15.41
C SER A 173 -9.39 -7.30 -14.93
N ASN A 174 -8.68 -6.20 -15.12
CA ASN A 174 -9.13 -4.85 -14.74
C ASN A 174 -10.41 -4.46 -15.47
N ARG A 175 -10.51 -4.77 -16.77
CA ARG A 175 -11.74 -4.49 -17.55
C ARG A 175 -12.94 -5.26 -17.01
N LEU A 176 -12.78 -6.52 -16.64
CA LEU A 176 -13.86 -7.35 -16.09
C LEU A 176 -14.23 -6.90 -14.67
N GLN A 177 -13.24 -6.51 -13.87
CA GLN A 177 -13.48 -5.90 -12.56
C GLN A 177 -14.31 -4.61 -12.70
N ASN A 178 -13.91 -3.68 -13.56
CA ASN A 178 -14.65 -2.44 -13.79
C ASN A 178 -16.07 -2.72 -14.32
N LEU A 179 -16.23 -3.70 -15.22
CA LEU A 179 -17.54 -4.10 -15.73
C LEU A 179 -18.51 -4.55 -14.62
N VAL A 180 -18.02 -5.29 -13.65
CA VAL A 180 -18.81 -5.75 -12.49
C VAL A 180 -19.00 -4.61 -11.50
N ALA A 181 -17.98 -3.80 -11.25
CA ALA A 181 -18.09 -2.63 -10.38
C ALA A 181 -19.15 -1.64 -10.88
N GLU A 182 -19.13 -1.29 -12.18
CA GLU A 182 -20.14 -0.43 -12.81
C GLU A 182 -21.56 -1.00 -12.67
N GLN A 183 -21.72 -2.30 -12.83
CA GLN A 183 -23.01 -2.98 -12.63
C GLN A 183 -23.49 -2.85 -11.18
N LEU A 184 -22.60 -3.08 -10.19
CA LEU A 184 -22.93 -3.00 -8.76
C LEU A 184 -23.27 -1.54 -8.38
N VAL A 185 -22.50 -0.56 -8.83
CA VAL A 185 -22.80 0.87 -8.64
C VAL A 185 -24.17 1.23 -9.24
N GLY A 186 -24.48 0.75 -10.46
CA GLY A 186 -25.78 0.91 -11.10
C GLY A 186 -26.92 0.27 -10.31
N CYS A 187 -26.65 -0.73 -9.45
CA CYS A 187 -27.61 -1.35 -8.55
C CYS A 187 -27.67 -0.71 -7.15
N GLY A 188 -26.95 0.41 -6.94
CA GLY A 188 -26.94 1.16 -5.69
C GLY A 188 -25.94 0.70 -4.65
N PHE A 189 -24.94 -0.09 -5.06
CA PHE A 189 -23.81 -0.41 -4.18
C PHE A 189 -22.80 0.74 -4.14
N ASN A 190 -22.16 0.90 -2.99
CA ASN A 190 -21.00 1.75 -2.81
C ASN A 190 -19.74 0.89 -2.70
N GLU A 191 -18.70 1.26 -3.42
CA GLU A 191 -17.40 0.62 -3.28
C GLU A 191 -16.75 1.06 -1.97
N ILE A 192 -16.22 0.11 -1.22
CA ILE A 192 -15.42 0.36 -0.01
C ILE A 192 -14.02 -0.18 -0.21
N LEU A 193 -13.07 0.41 0.49
CA LEU A 193 -11.68 0.00 0.49
C LEU A 193 -11.19 -0.06 1.93
N ASN A 194 -11.10 -1.28 2.47
CA ASN A 194 -10.63 -1.50 3.82
C ASN A 194 -9.14 -1.85 3.85
N ASN A 195 -8.51 -1.65 5.01
CA ASN A 195 -7.12 -2.02 5.21
C ASN A 195 -6.94 -3.55 5.07
N SER A 196 -5.84 -3.97 4.44
CA SER A 196 -5.43 -5.38 4.42
C SER A 196 -4.98 -5.88 5.79
N LEU A 197 -4.58 -4.97 6.69
CA LEU A 197 -4.29 -5.27 8.08
C LEU A 197 -5.57 -5.28 8.90
N THR A 198 -5.67 -6.25 9.80
CA THR A 198 -6.85 -6.49 10.62
C THR A 198 -6.44 -6.94 12.02
N ARG A 199 -7.42 -7.05 12.91
CA ARG A 199 -7.25 -7.56 14.26
C ARG A 199 -7.25 -9.10 14.24
N ALA A 200 -6.17 -9.72 14.69
CA ALA A 200 -6.07 -11.18 14.76
C ALA A 200 -7.19 -11.82 15.61
N ALA A 201 -7.64 -11.13 16.66
CA ALA A 201 -8.70 -11.61 17.55
C ALA A 201 -10.06 -11.87 16.86
N TYR A 202 -10.30 -11.30 15.67
CA TYR A 202 -11.51 -11.62 14.89
C TYR A 202 -11.59 -13.06 14.43
N TYR A 203 -10.44 -13.74 14.39
CA TYR A 203 -10.31 -15.13 13.92
C TYR A 203 -10.27 -16.14 15.07
N ASP A 204 -10.36 -15.68 16.33
CA ASP A 204 -10.33 -16.54 17.48
C ASP A 204 -11.56 -17.46 17.53
N GLY A 205 -11.31 -18.77 17.52
CA GLY A 205 -12.35 -19.77 17.57
C GLY A 205 -13.11 -20.01 16.26
N LEU A 206 -12.65 -19.42 15.13
CA LEU A 206 -13.21 -19.72 13.82
C LEU A 206 -12.53 -20.97 13.21
N GLU A 207 -13.38 -21.88 12.69
CA GLU A 207 -12.94 -23.07 11.94
C GLU A 207 -12.73 -22.77 10.47
N SER A 208 -13.58 -21.92 9.87
CA SER A 208 -13.51 -21.54 8.45
C SER A 208 -12.30 -20.69 8.11
N TYR A 209 -11.86 -19.87 9.06
CA TYR A 209 -10.66 -19.03 8.95
C TYR A 209 -9.77 -19.21 10.18
N PRO A 210 -9.05 -20.34 10.29
CA PRO A 210 -8.30 -20.66 11.50
C PRO A 210 -7.19 -19.64 11.78
N ALA A 211 -7.06 -19.24 13.05
CA ALA A 211 -6.02 -18.29 13.47
C ALA A 211 -4.60 -18.77 13.16
N LYS A 212 -4.34 -20.10 13.10
CA LYS A 212 -3.06 -20.68 12.70
C LYS A 212 -2.64 -20.34 11.25
N ASN A 213 -3.62 -19.98 10.39
CA ASN A 213 -3.36 -19.62 8.99
C ASN A 213 -3.21 -18.11 8.80
N LEU A 214 -3.22 -17.31 9.87
CA LEU A 214 -3.00 -15.87 9.80
C LEU A 214 -1.55 -15.53 9.45
N VAL A 215 -1.40 -14.52 8.62
CA VAL A 215 -0.12 -13.85 8.41
C VAL A 215 0.02 -12.79 9.49
N MET A 216 0.79 -13.11 10.55
CA MET A 216 1.04 -12.22 11.67
C MET A 216 2.14 -11.23 11.36
N LEU A 217 1.98 -9.98 11.79
CA LEU A 217 3.02 -8.96 11.68
C LEU A 217 4.03 -9.09 12.82
N MET A 218 5.32 -8.98 12.49
CA MET A 218 6.40 -9.05 13.48
C MET A 218 6.43 -7.80 14.38
N ASN A 219 6.16 -6.63 13.82
CA ASN A 219 6.18 -5.34 14.52
C ASN A 219 4.92 -4.53 14.19
N PRO A 220 3.74 -4.91 14.69
CA PRO A 220 2.51 -4.20 14.42
C PRO A 220 2.51 -2.80 15.07
N LEU A 221 1.91 -1.82 14.40
CA LEU A 221 1.73 -0.48 14.95
C LEU A 221 0.74 -0.45 16.11
N SER A 222 -0.25 -1.34 16.11
CA SER A 222 -1.23 -1.50 17.17
C SER A 222 -1.75 -2.94 17.23
N ALA A 223 -2.42 -3.31 18.32
CA ALA A 223 -3.09 -4.59 18.45
C ALA A 223 -4.26 -4.77 17.45
N ASP A 224 -4.79 -3.67 16.95
CA ASP A 224 -5.90 -3.68 15.98
C ASP A 224 -5.45 -3.92 14.54
N LEU A 225 -4.14 -3.82 14.27
CA LEU A 225 -3.54 -3.99 12.94
C LEU A 225 -2.34 -4.97 13.01
N ASN A 226 -2.55 -6.12 13.65
CA ASN A 226 -1.48 -7.07 13.96
C ASN A 226 -1.42 -8.30 13.04
N ALA A 227 -2.40 -8.46 12.14
CA ALA A 227 -2.46 -9.55 11.18
C ALA A 227 -2.96 -9.09 9.81
N MET A 228 -2.69 -9.89 8.77
CA MET A 228 -3.29 -9.68 7.45
C MET A 228 -4.61 -10.48 7.34
N ARG A 229 -5.62 -9.90 6.69
CA ARG A 229 -6.97 -10.47 6.57
C ARG A 229 -7.01 -11.75 5.75
N GLN A 230 -7.71 -12.78 6.26
CA GLN A 230 -8.04 -14.00 5.51
C GLN A 230 -9.36 -13.88 4.72
N THR A 231 -10.20 -12.91 5.07
CA THR A 231 -11.50 -12.66 4.44
C THR A 231 -11.77 -11.16 4.40
N LEU A 232 -12.59 -10.71 3.47
CA LEU A 232 -13.07 -9.33 3.39
C LEU A 232 -14.18 -9.04 4.42
N LEU A 233 -14.82 -10.09 4.99
CA LEU A 233 -15.98 -9.99 5.87
C LEU A 233 -15.83 -8.92 6.96
N PHE A 234 -14.77 -9.01 7.76
CA PHE A 234 -14.61 -8.17 8.96
C PHE A 234 -14.43 -6.70 8.65
N GLY A 235 -13.67 -6.33 7.61
CA GLY A 235 -13.55 -4.95 7.16
C GLY A 235 -14.88 -4.36 6.71
N GLY A 236 -15.72 -5.16 6.02
CA GLY A 236 -17.07 -4.74 5.67
C GLY A 236 -17.99 -4.59 6.89
N LEU A 237 -17.89 -5.46 7.91
CA LEU A 237 -18.64 -5.30 9.16
C LEU A 237 -18.20 -4.04 9.93
N GLU A 238 -16.91 -3.73 9.99
CA GLU A 238 -16.41 -2.47 10.56
C GLU A 238 -17.01 -1.25 9.83
N SER A 239 -17.06 -1.30 8.50
CA SER A 239 -17.65 -0.25 7.67
C SER A 239 -19.16 -0.10 7.91
N ILE A 240 -19.89 -1.21 8.08
CA ILE A 240 -21.32 -1.21 8.39
C ILE A 240 -21.54 -0.59 9.78
N ALA A 241 -20.81 -1.05 10.80
CA ALA A 241 -20.91 -0.53 12.17
C ALA A 241 -20.60 0.99 12.21
N HIS A 242 -19.57 1.43 11.48
CA HIS A 242 -19.21 2.83 11.38
C HIS A 242 -20.36 3.70 10.80
N ASN A 243 -21.05 3.22 9.78
CA ASN A 243 -22.15 3.91 9.15
C ASN A 243 -23.43 3.85 10.00
N ALA A 244 -23.75 2.69 10.59
CA ALA A 244 -24.90 2.52 11.48
C ALA A 244 -24.85 3.47 12.67
N ASN A 245 -23.68 3.67 13.29
CA ASN A 245 -23.44 4.63 14.35
C ASN A 245 -23.67 6.11 13.92
N ARG A 246 -23.73 6.35 12.60
CA ARG A 246 -24.08 7.66 12.00
C ARG A 246 -25.48 7.73 11.45
N LYS A 247 -26.35 6.81 11.89
CA LYS A 247 -27.76 6.69 11.48
C LYS A 247 -27.94 6.39 9.98
N ASN A 248 -26.96 5.75 9.37
CA ASN A 248 -27.02 5.26 8.00
C ASN A 248 -26.93 3.74 8.05
N ALA A 249 -28.08 3.07 8.15
CA ALA A 249 -28.19 1.63 8.40
C ALA A 249 -28.57 0.81 7.14
N ASP A 250 -29.08 1.46 6.10
CA ASP A 250 -29.51 0.84 4.84
C ASP A 250 -28.36 0.89 3.85
N LEU A 251 -27.58 -0.20 3.77
CA LEU A 251 -26.29 -0.19 3.08
C LEU A 251 -26.15 -1.35 2.11
N LYS A 252 -25.55 -1.03 0.96
CA LYS A 252 -25.06 -2.01 -0.03
C LYS A 252 -23.60 -1.67 -0.33
N PHE A 253 -22.69 -2.55 0.07
CA PHE A 253 -21.26 -2.36 -0.11
C PHE A 253 -20.65 -3.46 -0.96
N PHE A 254 -19.60 -3.12 -1.71
CA PHE A 254 -18.73 -4.10 -2.33
C PHE A 254 -17.26 -3.68 -2.19
N GLU A 255 -16.38 -4.68 -2.18
CA GLU A 255 -14.93 -4.49 -2.13
C GLU A 255 -14.23 -5.55 -2.97
N PHE A 256 -13.33 -5.10 -3.84
CA PHE A 256 -12.32 -5.97 -4.43
C PHE A 256 -11.04 -5.90 -3.59
N GLY A 257 -10.53 -7.04 -3.14
CA GLY A 257 -9.36 -7.05 -2.29
C GLY A 257 -8.66 -8.38 -2.17
N ASN A 258 -7.37 -8.33 -1.79
CA ASN A 258 -6.60 -9.52 -1.48
C ASN A 258 -6.92 -10.05 -0.09
N CYS A 259 -6.97 -11.38 0.01
CA CYS A 259 -6.99 -12.14 1.25
C CYS A 259 -5.68 -12.94 1.34
N TYR A 260 -5.13 -13.09 2.54
CA TYR A 260 -3.78 -13.59 2.76
C TYR A 260 -3.79 -14.81 3.67
N TYR A 261 -2.97 -15.81 3.35
CA TYR A 261 -2.94 -17.07 4.07
C TYR A 261 -1.51 -17.50 4.34
N PHE A 262 -1.31 -18.06 5.52
CA PHE A 262 -0.08 -18.71 5.94
C PHE A 262 -0.31 -20.23 6.04
N ASN A 263 0.63 -21.03 5.53
CA ASN A 263 0.62 -22.48 5.66
C ASN A 263 2.00 -22.98 6.10
N GLU A 264 2.09 -23.39 7.35
CA GLU A 264 3.35 -23.89 7.96
C GLU A 264 3.93 -25.10 7.21
N GLU A 265 3.07 -25.97 6.66
CA GLU A 265 3.53 -27.18 5.93
C GLU A 265 4.31 -26.85 4.64
N LYS A 266 4.13 -25.65 4.10
CA LYS A 266 4.82 -25.19 2.89
C LYS A 266 6.14 -24.46 3.22
N ARG A 267 6.56 -24.42 4.48
CA ARG A 267 7.78 -23.74 4.88
C ARG A 267 8.99 -24.37 4.20
N ASN A 268 9.76 -23.53 3.51
CA ASN A 268 10.97 -23.95 2.79
C ASN A 268 12.10 -22.97 3.11
N PRO A 269 13.24 -23.46 3.66
CA PRO A 269 14.40 -22.61 4.00
C PRO A 269 14.97 -21.86 2.81
N GLU A 270 14.89 -22.42 1.60
CA GLU A 270 15.40 -21.81 0.38
C GLU A 270 14.44 -20.77 -0.23
N LYS A 271 13.16 -20.80 0.17
CA LYS A 271 12.10 -19.93 -0.36
C LYS A 271 11.27 -19.34 0.77
N ALA A 272 11.75 -18.22 1.30
CA ALA A 272 11.12 -17.53 2.44
C ALA A 272 9.61 -17.24 2.28
N LEU A 273 9.14 -17.03 1.05
CA LEU A 273 7.73 -16.74 0.74
C LEU A 273 6.88 -17.98 0.45
N ALA A 274 7.45 -19.19 0.44
CA ALA A 274 6.71 -20.41 0.11
C ALA A 274 5.47 -20.69 1.02
N PRO A 275 5.50 -20.37 2.34
CA PRO A 275 4.34 -20.60 3.20
C PRO A 275 3.23 -19.56 3.04
N TYR A 276 3.46 -18.48 2.32
CA TYR A 276 2.50 -17.38 2.15
C TYR A 276 1.79 -17.50 0.82
N SER A 277 0.49 -17.22 0.81
CA SER A 277 -0.30 -17.12 -0.41
C SER A 277 -1.32 -16.00 -0.31
N GLU A 278 -1.72 -15.46 -1.47
CA GLU A 278 -2.76 -14.45 -1.58
C GLU A 278 -3.75 -14.83 -2.68
N ASP A 279 -5.01 -14.54 -2.44
CA ASP A 279 -6.08 -14.68 -3.40
C ASP A 279 -6.92 -13.41 -3.45
N TYR A 280 -7.33 -13.02 -4.66
CA TYR A 280 -8.12 -11.84 -4.91
C TYR A 280 -9.60 -12.18 -4.88
N HIS A 281 -10.37 -11.44 -4.08
CA HIS A 281 -11.78 -11.68 -3.81
C HIS A 281 -12.63 -10.46 -4.12
N LEU A 282 -13.94 -10.69 -4.37
CA LEU A 282 -14.97 -9.68 -4.35
C LEU A 282 -15.92 -10.00 -3.19
N GLY A 283 -16.02 -9.09 -2.23
CA GLY A 283 -16.99 -9.13 -1.15
C GLY A 283 -18.20 -8.25 -1.46
N LEU A 284 -19.39 -8.74 -1.11
CA LEU A 284 -20.65 -7.97 -1.16
C LEU A 284 -21.31 -8.00 0.20
N TRP A 285 -21.81 -6.86 0.67
CA TRP A 285 -22.58 -6.74 1.91
C TRP A 285 -23.88 -5.99 1.64
N ILE A 286 -24.98 -6.51 2.19
CA ILE A 286 -26.29 -5.88 2.17
C ILE A 286 -26.83 -5.89 3.59
N THR A 287 -27.38 -4.77 4.06
CA THR A 287 -28.04 -4.68 5.37
C THR A 287 -29.09 -3.59 5.36
N GLY A 288 -30.03 -3.67 6.31
CA GLY A 288 -31.11 -2.71 6.48
C GLY A 288 -32.24 -2.89 5.47
N LYS A 289 -32.79 -1.80 4.99
CA LYS A 289 -33.96 -1.80 4.11
C LYS A 289 -33.57 -1.82 2.64
N ARG A 290 -34.27 -2.65 1.88
CA ARG A 290 -34.21 -2.67 0.41
C ARG A 290 -34.90 -1.45 -0.18
N VAL A 291 -36.08 -1.12 0.36
CA VAL A 291 -36.91 0.01 -0.05
C VAL A 291 -37.29 0.81 1.18
N SER A 292 -36.94 2.08 1.19
CA SER A 292 -37.35 3.01 2.26
C SER A 292 -38.83 3.39 2.10
N ASN A 293 -39.50 3.63 3.23
CA ASN A 293 -40.88 4.07 3.27
C ASN A 293 -41.09 5.35 2.44
N SER A 294 -42.09 5.36 1.62
CA SER A 294 -42.48 6.53 0.80
C SER A 294 -44.01 6.59 0.67
N TRP A 295 -44.50 7.63 0.04
CA TRP A 295 -45.92 7.78 -0.23
C TRP A 295 -46.50 6.65 -1.12
N ALA A 296 -45.66 5.99 -1.91
CA ALA A 296 -46.07 4.95 -2.88
C ALA A 296 -45.76 3.53 -2.38
N HIS A 297 -44.85 3.36 -1.41
CA HIS A 297 -44.38 2.06 -0.94
C HIS A 297 -44.19 2.04 0.56
N GLN A 298 -44.55 0.93 1.19
CA GLN A 298 -44.09 0.60 2.55
C GLN A 298 -42.63 0.19 2.50
N ASP A 299 -41.95 0.31 3.63
CA ASP A 299 -40.59 -0.18 3.76
C ASP A 299 -40.53 -1.72 3.59
N GLU A 300 -39.47 -2.15 2.94
CA GLU A 300 -39.17 -3.56 2.70
C GLU A 300 -37.75 -3.85 3.15
N ASP A 301 -37.57 -4.86 3.98
CA ASP A 301 -36.25 -5.27 4.44
C ASP A 301 -35.47 -5.98 3.32
N SER A 302 -34.16 -5.82 3.34
CA SER A 302 -33.24 -6.59 2.50
C SER A 302 -33.33 -8.07 2.81
N SER A 303 -32.98 -8.93 1.88
CA SER A 303 -33.06 -10.37 2.06
C SER A 303 -31.89 -11.10 1.41
N VAL A 304 -31.66 -12.35 1.85
CA VAL A 304 -30.68 -13.23 1.22
C VAL A 304 -30.99 -13.51 -0.26
N TYR A 305 -32.26 -13.44 -0.65
CA TYR A 305 -32.68 -13.63 -2.05
C TYR A 305 -32.26 -12.47 -2.93
N GLU A 306 -32.25 -11.27 -2.37
CA GLU A 306 -31.71 -10.09 -3.06
C GLU A 306 -30.20 -10.24 -3.31
N LEU A 307 -29.41 -10.64 -2.28
CA LEU A 307 -28.00 -10.92 -2.42
C LEU A 307 -27.74 -12.02 -3.47
N LYS A 308 -28.52 -13.10 -3.43
CA LYS A 308 -28.46 -14.20 -4.42
C LYS A 308 -28.65 -13.66 -5.84
N ALA A 309 -29.64 -12.80 -6.07
CA ALA A 309 -29.90 -12.23 -7.38
C ALA A 309 -28.70 -11.40 -7.89
N TYR A 310 -28.03 -10.64 -7.03
CA TYR A 310 -26.82 -9.91 -7.42
C TYR A 310 -25.67 -10.85 -7.78
N VAL A 311 -25.44 -11.91 -7.02
CA VAL A 311 -24.43 -12.94 -7.34
C VAL A 311 -24.72 -13.61 -8.67
N GLU A 312 -25.97 -14.01 -8.93
CA GLU A 312 -26.38 -14.61 -10.20
C GLU A 312 -26.22 -13.64 -11.37
N ASN A 313 -26.56 -12.36 -11.18
CA ASN A 313 -26.38 -11.32 -12.18
C ASN A 313 -24.92 -11.07 -12.51
N ILE A 314 -24.01 -11.12 -11.52
CA ILE A 314 -22.56 -11.03 -11.74
C ILE A 314 -22.11 -12.22 -12.60
N PHE A 315 -22.53 -13.44 -12.27
CA PHE A 315 -22.18 -14.62 -13.07
C PHE A 315 -22.68 -14.52 -14.51
N ALA A 316 -23.94 -14.13 -14.69
CA ALA A 316 -24.53 -13.93 -16.01
C ALA A 316 -23.77 -12.83 -16.80
N ARG A 317 -23.38 -11.73 -16.14
CA ARG A 317 -22.58 -10.66 -16.76
C ARG A 317 -21.21 -11.13 -17.21
N LEU A 318 -20.62 -12.06 -16.47
CA LEU A 318 -19.35 -12.69 -16.80
C LEU A 318 -19.48 -13.87 -17.79
N GLY A 319 -20.70 -14.19 -18.22
CA GLY A 319 -21.00 -15.28 -19.17
C GLY A 319 -21.09 -16.66 -18.54
N LEU A 320 -21.16 -16.75 -17.22
CA LEU A 320 -21.36 -18.00 -16.50
C LEU A 320 -22.85 -18.24 -16.26
N GLN A 321 -23.34 -19.44 -16.64
CA GLN A 321 -24.74 -19.80 -16.44
C GLN A 321 -24.89 -20.66 -15.19
N MET A 322 -25.86 -20.33 -14.32
CA MET A 322 -26.07 -21.06 -13.06
C MET A 322 -26.36 -22.55 -13.27
N HIS A 323 -27.00 -22.96 -14.38
CA HIS A 323 -27.25 -24.36 -14.69
C HIS A 323 -26.00 -25.17 -15.02
N ASP A 324 -24.87 -24.50 -15.33
CA ASP A 324 -23.57 -25.16 -15.54
C ASP A 324 -22.75 -25.31 -14.25
N LEU A 325 -23.23 -24.72 -13.17
CA LEU A 325 -22.59 -24.70 -11.87
C LEU A 325 -23.32 -25.62 -10.87
N VAL A 326 -22.61 -25.99 -9.83
CA VAL A 326 -23.19 -26.79 -8.73
C VAL A 326 -23.46 -25.85 -7.55
N VAL A 327 -24.71 -25.77 -7.15
CA VAL A 327 -25.13 -25.00 -5.96
C VAL A 327 -25.43 -26.00 -4.84
N GLY A 328 -24.83 -25.78 -3.68
CA GLY A 328 -25.00 -26.64 -2.51
C GLY A 328 -25.13 -25.82 -1.22
N ASN A 329 -25.74 -26.45 -0.22
CA ASN A 329 -25.75 -25.88 1.12
C ASN A 329 -24.33 -25.81 1.70
N LEU A 330 -24.02 -24.72 2.38
CA LEU A 330 -22.77 -24.54 3.11
C LEU A 330 -23.09 -24.43 4.60
N THR A 331 -22.46 -25.29 5.39
CA THR A 331 -22.44 -25.16 6.85
C THR A 331 -21.09 -24.56 7.22
N ASP A 332 -21.11 -23.40 7.85
CA ASP A 332 -19.94 -22.60 8.13
C ASP A 332 -20.16 -21.82 9.44
N ASP A 333 -19.12 -21.48 10.15
CA ASP A 333 -19.21 -20.77 11.43
C ASP A 333 -19.35 -19.25 11.30
N ILE A 334 -19.24 -18.71 10.07
CA ILE A 334 -19.51 -17.30 9.79
C ILE A 334 -20.93 -17.03 9.31
N TYR A 335 -21.65 -18.07 8.82
CA TYR A 335 -23.01 -17.95 8.33
C TYR A 335 -24.02 -18.71 9.19
N ALA A 336 -25.18 -18.11 9.41
CA ALA A 336 -26.35 -18.79 9.98
C ALA A 336 -27.01 -19.76 8.95
N ALA A 337 -27.01 -19.34 7.68
CA ALA A 337 -27.45 -20.15 6.54
C ALA A 337 -26.72 -19.64 5.30
N ALA A 338 -26.15 -20.53 4.51
CA ALA A 338 -25.39 -20.14 3.32
C ALA A 338 -25.49 -21.18 2.19
N LEU A 339 -25.20 -20.70 0.99
CA LEU A 339 -25.00 -21.47 -0.22
C LEU A 339 -23.58 -21.32 -0.73
N SER A 340 -23.07 -22.37 -1.33
CA SER A 340 -21.82 -22.36 -2.11
C SER A 340 -22.12 -22.61 -3.57
N VAL A 341 -21.40 -21.90 -4.43
CA VAL A 341 -21.43 -22.10 -5.90
C VAL A 341 -20.06 -22.61 -6.34
N GLN A 342 -20.07 -23.72 -7.06
CA GLN A 342 -18.85 -24.41 -7.48
C GLN A 342 -18.94 -24.79 -8.97
N THR A 343 -17.80 -24.91 -9.61
CA THR A 343 -17.72 -25.56 -10.92
C THR A 343 -18.03 -27.07 -10.79
N ARG A 344 -18.39 -27.74 -11.88
CA ARG A 344 -18.55 -29.21 -11.90
C ARG A 344 -17.27 -29.95 -11.48
N GLY A 345 -16.09 -29.32 -11.60
CA GLY A 345 -14.82 -29.84 -11.11
C GLY A 345 -14.53 -29.57 -9.62
N GLY A 346 -15.50 -29.09 -8.84
CA GLY A 346 -15.41 -28.88 -7.40
C GLY A 346 -14.65 -27.60 -6.98
N LYS A 347 -14.33 -26.68 -7.92
CA LYS A 347 -13.71 -25.40 -7.58
C LYS A 347 -14.77 -24.41 -7.10
N ARG A 348 -14.61 -23.91 -5.88
CA ARG A 348 -15.52 -22.95 -5.26
C ARG A 348 -15.34 -21.59 -5.92
N LEU A 349 -16.42 -21.03 -6.44
CA LEU A 349 -16.44 -19.71 -7.09
C LEU A 349 -17.00 -18.63 -6.16
N ALA A 350 -18.04 -18.99 -5.38
CA ALA A 350 -18.65 -18.06 -4.44
C ALA A 350 -19.27 -18.79 -3.24
N THR A 351 -19.37 -18.05 -2.14
CA THR A 351 -20.22 -18.38 -1.00
C THR A 351 -21.05 -17.17 -0.66
N PHE A 352 -22.30 -17.36 -0.26
CA PHE A 352 -23.13 -16.25 0.18
C PHE A 352 -24.23 -16.73 1.14
N GLY A 353 -24.61 -15.86 2.06
CA GLY A 353 -25.59 -16.22 3.07
C GLY A 353 -25.85 -15.11 4.08
N VAL A 354 -26.52 -15.49 5.17
CA VAL A 354 -26.83 -14.63 6.31
C VAL A 354 -25.69 -14.74 7.32
N VAL A 355 -25.07 -13.62 7.68
CA VAL A 355 -23.98 -13.60 8.66
C VAL A 355 -24.48 -14.02 10.05
N MET A 356 -23.68 -14.82 10.76
CA MET A 356 -24.00 -15.34 12.09
C MET A 356 -24.24 -14.19 13.08
N ARG A 357 -25.36 -14.24 13.81
CA ARG A 357 -25.76 -13.21 14.80
C ARG A 357 -24.69 -12.96 15.87
N LYS A 358 -23.93 -14.00 16.24
CA LYS A 358 -22.83 -13.87 17.21
C LYS A 358 -21.73 -12.92 16.70
N LEU A 359 -21.39 -12.99 15.41
CA LEU A 359 -20.41 -12.10 14.79
C LEU A 359 -20.94 -10.66 14.75
N LEU A 360 -22.18 -10.46 14.30
CA LEU A 360 -22.81 -9.13 14.24
C LEU A 360 -22.80 -8.43 15.59
N LYS A 361 -23.10 -9.14 16.67
CA LYS A 361 -23.04 -8.60 18.05
C LYS A 361 -21.63 -8.16 18.46
N ALA A 362 -20.58 -8.85 17.99
CA ALA A 362 -19.21 -8.46 18.29
C ALA A 362 -18.80 -7.12 17.62
N PHE A 363 -19.57 -6.69 16.61
CA PHE A 363 -19.37 -5.40 15.93
C PHE A 363 -20.46 -4.37 16.26
N ASP A 364 -21.33 -4.62 17.28
CA ASP A 364 -22.47 -3.76 17.64
C ASP A 364 -23.43 -3.50 16.47
N ILE A 365 -23.66 -4.52 15.63
CA ILE A 365 -24.58 -4.46 14.50
C ILE A 365 -25.88 -5.16 14.90
N ASP A 366 -26.99 -4.41 14.89
CA ASP A 366 -28.32 -4.92 15.23
C ASP A 366 -29.05 -5.53 14.04
N ASN A 367 -28.90 -4.98 12.87
CA ASN A 367 -29.54 -5.46 11.65
C ASN A 367 -28.91 -6.77 11.15
N GLU A 368 -29.71 -7.56 10.42
CA GLU A 368 -29.15 -8.68 9.66
C GLU A 368 -28.20 -8.16 8.57
N VAL A 369 -27.13 -8.90 8.36
CA VAL A 369 -26.16 -8.63 7.29
C VAL A 369 -26.10 -9.86 6.38
N TYR A 370 -26.26 -9.64 5.10
CA TYR A 370 -26.10 -10.63 4.05
C TYR A 370 -24.75 -10.40 3.40
N TYR A 371 -23.92 -11.44 3.36
CA TYR A 371 -22.56 -11.37 2.85
C TYR A 371 -22.34 -12.39 1.74
N ALA A 372 -21.67 -11.96 0.67
CA ALA A 372 -21.16 -12.85 -0.36
C ALA A 372 -19.67 -12.66 -0.53
N ASP A 373 -18.96 -13.77 -0.69
CA ASP A 373 -17.54 -13.86 -1.00
C ASP A 373 -17.35 -14.59 -2.33
N LEU A 374 -16.82 -13.90 -3.33
CA LEU A 374 -16.55 -14.44 -4.65
C LEU A 374 -15.03 -14.52 -4.86
N ASN A 375 -14.50 -15.72 -5.09
CA ASN A 375 -13.09 -15.90 -5.44
C ASN A 375 -12.85 -15.43 -6.87
N TRP A 376 -12.33 -14.21 -7.01
CA TRP A 376 -12.13 -13.57 -8.31
C TRP A 376 -11.16 -14.32 -9.20
N LYS A 377 -10.11 -14.88 -8.62
CA LYS A 377 -9.10 -15.67 -9.34
C LYS A 377 -9.69 -16.92 -9.98
N GLU A 378 -10.53 -17.66 -9.24
CA GLU A 378 -11.20 -18.87 -9.76
C GLU A 378 -12.32 -18.51 -10.76
N LEU A 379 -13.01 -17.38 -10.56
CA LEU A 379 -13.95 -16.84 -11.53
C LEU A 379 -13.26 -16.51 -12.86
N MET A 380 -12.12 -15.84 -12.84
CA MET A 380 -11.37 -15.51 -14.06
C MET A 380 -10.91 -16.76 -14.82
N LYS A 381 -10.58 -17.85 -14.12
CA LYS A 381 -10.28 -19.16 -14.74
C LYS A 381 -11.52 -19.80 -15.36
N ALA A 382 -12.65 -19.72 -14.69
CA ALA A 382 -13.91 -20.27 -15.17
C ALA A 382 -14.39 -19.59 -16.46
N ILE A 383 -14.25 -18.27 -16.54
CA ILE A 383 -14.62 -17.47 -17.73
C ILE A 383 -13.80 -17.83 -18.97
N ARG A 384 -12.54 -18.24 -18.84
CA ARG A 384 -11.67 -18.60 -19.97
C ARG A 384 -12.23 -19.71 -20.84
N ASN A 385 -13.11 -20.54 -20.30
CA ASN A 385 -13.71 -21.69 -20.96
C ASN A 385 -15.07 -21.39 -21.59
N VAL A 386 -15.60 -20.18 -21.44
CA VAL A 386 -16.91 -19.81 -21.99
C VAL A 386 -16.80 -19.51 -23.47
N LYS A 387 -17.53 -20.28 -24.29
CA LYS A 387 -17.70 -20.00 -25.73
C LYS A 387 -18.84 -18.99 -25.88
N VAL A 388 -18.56 -17.88 -26.52
CA VAL A 388 -19.57 -16.88 -26.88
C VAL A 388 -20.27 -17.34 -28.16
N ASN A 389 -21.56 -17.62 -28.07
CA ASN A 389 -22.39 -17.91 -29.24
C ASN A 389 -23.12 -16.63 -29.64
N TYR A 390 -22.87 -16.17 -30.82
CA TYR A 390 -23.59 -15.02 -31.40
C TYR A 390 -24.90 -15.52 -32.04
N THR A 391 -26.00 -15.03 -31.54
CA THR A 391 -27.32 -15.29 -32.17
C THR A 391 -27.70 -14.08 -33.00
N CYS A 392 -27.87 -14.28 -34.29
CA CYS A 392 -28.34 -13.23 -35.17
C CYS A 392 -29.88 -13.16 -35.12
N LEU A 393 -30.41 -12.17 -34.41
CA LEU A 393 -31.86 -11.98 -34.28
C LEU A 393 -32.58 -11.66 -35.58
N LEU A 394 -31.85 -11.22 -36.61
CA LEU A 394 -32.43 -10.90 -37.94
C LEU A 394 -33.09 -12.10 -38.63
N TYR A 395 -32.66 -13.33 -38.30
CA TYR A 395 -33.23 -14.55 -38.86
C TYR A 395 -34.41 -15.13 -38.06
N THR A 396 -34.61 -14.68 -36.82
CA THR A 396 -35.66 -15.19 -35.94
C THR A 396 -36.99 -14.41 -36.02
N SER A 397 -36.97 -13.22 -36.58
CA SER A 397 -38.17 -12.39 -36.77
C SER A 397 -38.06 -11.59 -38.07
N PRO A 398 -38.33 -12.19 -39.22
CA PRO A 398 -38.32 -11.46 -40.49
C PRO A 398 -39.37 -10.36 -40.47
N SER A 399 -38.93 -9.12 -40.73
CA SER A 399 -39.81 -7.99 -40.85
C SER A 399 -40.88 -8.23 -41.94
N PRO A 400 -42.12 -7.78 -41.79
CA PRO A 400 -43.12 -7.83 -42.85
C PRO A 400 -42.65 -7.21 -44.16
N ARG A 401 -41.68 -6.29 -44.13
CA ARG A 401 -41.05 -5.68 -45.31
C ARG A 401 -40.12 -6.61 -46.07
N ASP A 402 -39.53 -7.59 -45.40
CA ASP A 402 -38.64 -8.56 -46.06
C ASP A 402 -39.39 -9.64 -46.83
N ARG A 403 -40.68 -9.84 -46.54
CA ARG A 403 -41.56 -10.77 -47.30
C ARG A 403 -41.99 -10.20 -48.63
N GLN A 404 -41.82 -8.90 -48.88
CA GLN A 404 -42.23 -8.26 -50.17
C GLN A 404 -41.11 -8.26 -51.23
N LYS A 405 -39.95 -8.75 -50.92
CA LYS A 405 -38.77 -8.80 -51.82
C LYS A 405 -38.35 -10.19 -52.22
N SER A 406 -39.13 -11.25 -51.97
CA SER A 406 -38.92 -12.61 -52.43
C SER A 406 -39.91 -12.99 -53.53
#